data_1a8dbc66f4596a31cfb2dfdc0c42a3b6
#
_entry.id   1a8dbc66f4596a31cfb2dfdc0c42a3b6
#
_cell.length_a   1.000
_cell.length_b   1.000
_cell.length_c   1.000
_cell.angle_alpha   90.00
_cell.angle_beta   90.00
_cell.angle_gamma   90.00
#
_symmetry.space_group_name_H-M   'P 1'
#
loop_
_entity.id
_entity.type
_entity.pdbx_description
1 polymer ?
#
loop_
_entity_poly.entity_id
_entity_poly.type
_entity_poly.pdbx_seq_one_letter_code
_entity_poly.pdbx_strand_id
1 'polypeptide(L)'
;MLYAGEDIKFIARRIMICASEDVGNADPNALTVAVSAAQAVERIGMPEAQIILSQAAIYVACAPKSNASCEAIFAATNEVKRTGNLPVPSHLQDAHYKGAAKLGHGTGYKYAHDYPNHYVDQQYLPDGLENSKFYVPGELGYEKEIAERMHFI
;
A
#
# COMPACT_ATOMS: atom_id res chain seq x y z
N MET A 1 -22.58 2.17 18.13
CA MET A 1 -22.51 0.80 17.58
C MET A 1 -22.57 -0.23 18.71
N LEU A 2 -21.64 -0.27 19.68
CA LEU A 2 -21.64 -1.27 20.77
C LEU A 2 -22.96 -1.32 21.55
N TYR A 3 -23.47 -0.17 22.02
CA TYR A 3 -24.73 -0.08 22.74
C TYR A 3 -25.94 -0.56 21.91
N ALA A 4 -25.86 -0.43 20.59
CA ALA A 4 -26.90 -0.91 19.67
C ALA A 4 -26.79 -2.42 19.34
N GLY A 5 -25.85 -3.15 19.96
CA GLY A 5 -25.68 -4.58 19.78
C GLY A 5 -24.89 -4.98 18.54
N GLU A 6 -24.10 -4.06 17.96
CA GLU A 6 -23.26 -4.39 16.81
C GLU A 6 -22.13 -5.36 17.21
N ASP A 7 -21.79 -6.27 16.32
CA ASP A 7 -20.70 -7.22 16.52
C ASP A 7 -19.34 -6.50 16.66
N ILE A 8 -18.59 -6.84 17.71
CA ILE A 8 -17.26 -6.27 17.98
C ILE A 8 -16.27 -6.55 16.86
N LYS A 9 -16.37 -7.67 16.17
CA LYS A 9 -15.54 -8.01 15.01
C LYS A 9 -15.86 -7.13 13.81
N PHE A 10 -17.13 -6.82 13.60
CA PHE A 10 -17.55 -5.89 12.56
C PHE A 10 -17.01 -4.48 12.84
N ILE A 11 -17.08 -4.02 14.09
CA ILE A 11 -16.54 -2.71 14.49
C ILE A 11 -15.03 -2.67 14.27
N ALA A 12 -14.29 -3.69 14.72
CA ALA A 12 -12.85 -3.80 14.51
C ALA A 12 -12.48 -3.78 13.02
N ARG A 13 -13.21 -4.52 12.19
CA ARG A 13 -13.05 -4.51 10.73
C ARG A 13 -13.24 -3.11 10.13
N ARG A 14 -14.24 -2.37 10.59
CA ARG A 14 -14.47 -0.99 10.10
C ARG A 14 -13.31 -0.05 10.47
N ILE A 15 -12.72 -0.21 11.66
CA ILE A 15 -11.55 0.55 12.07
C ILE A 15 -10.33 0.22 11.20
N MET A 16 -10.10 -1.06 10.88
CA MET A 16 -9.01 -1.47 9.97
C MET A 16 -9.16 -0.89 8.57
N ILE A 17 -10.39 -0.91 8.03
CA ILE A 17 -10.67 -0.33 6.70
C ILE A 17 -10.38 1.17 6.72
N CYS A 18 -10.91 1.90 7.71
CA CYS A 18 -10.69 3.34 7.84
C CYS A 18 -9.18 3.69 8.02
N ALA A 19 -8.43 2.85 8.75
CA ALA A 19 -6.99 3.02 8.90
C ALA A 19 -6.23 2.93 7.58
N SER A 20 -6.69 2.09 6.64
CA SER A 20 -6.06 1.94 5.32
C SER A 20 -6.59 2.92 4.29
N GLU A 21 -7.90 3.18 4.28
CA GLU A 21 -8.58 3.97 3.27
C GLU A 21 -8.41 5.48 3.51
N ASP A 22 -8.59 5.92 4.77
CA ASP A 22 -8.65 7.35 5.11
C ASP A 22 -7.34 7.87 5.73
N VAL A 23 -6.58 7.02 6.43
CA VAL A 23 -5.29 7.39 7.03
C VAL A 23 -4.13 7.00 6.10
N GLY A 24 -4.13 5.76 5.62
CA GLY A 24 -3.14 5.27 4.67
C GLY A 24 -1.70 5.52 5.12
N ASN A 25 -0.87 6.00 4.19
CA ASN A 25 0.53 6.29 4.46
C ASN A 25 0.79 7.64 5.15
N ALA A 26 -0.24 8.43 5.43
CA ALA A 26 -0.07 9.60 6.29
C ALA A 26 0.34 9.20 7.72
N ASP A 27 -0.16 8.06 8.21
CA ASP A 27 0.33 7.38 9.42
C ASP A 27 0.26 5.86 9.25
N PRO A 28 1.33 5.21 8.75
CA PRO A 28 1.36 3.77 8.54
C PRO A 28 1.10 2.93 9.79
N ASN A 29 1.32 3.50 10.98
CA ASN A 29 1.07 2.80 12.25
C ASN A 29 -0.43 2.64 12.55
N ALA A 30 -1.30 3.43 11.93
CA ALA A 30 -2.74 3.35 12.15
C ALA A 30 -3.29 1.95 11.82
N LEU A 31 -2.87 1.35 10.73
CA LEU A 31 -3.27 -0.02 10.39
C LEU A 31 -2.72 -1.04 11.39
N THR A 32 -1.48 -0.89 11.85
CA THR A 32 -0.88 -1.75 12.88
C THR A 32 -1.67 -1.72 14.17
N VAL A 33 -2.05 -0.54 14.64
CA VAL A 33 -2.89 -0.36 15.84
C VAL A 33 -4.26 -1.00 15.63
N ALA A 34 -4.89 -0.78 14.49
CA ALA A 34 -6.21 -1.32 14.17
C ALA A 34 -6.20 -2.87 14.11
N VAL A 35 -5.18 -3.46 13.50
CA VAL A 35 -5.01 -4.93 13.43
C VAL A 35 -4.74 -5.52 14.81
N SER A 36 -3.87 -4.90 15.61
CA SER A 36 -3.60 -5.34 16.97
C SER A 36 -4.85 -5.29 17.85
N ALA A 37 -5.66 -4.24 17.70
CA ALA A 37 -6.95 -4.14 18.40
C ALA A 37 -7.92 -5.24 17.96
N ALA A 38 -8.04 -5.52 16.66
CA ALA A 38 -8.89 -6.59 16.14
C ALA A 38 -8.51 -7.97 16.72
N GLN A 39 -7.21 -8.28 16.78
CA GLN A 39 -6.71 -9.51 17.38
C GLN A 39 -6.96 -9.60 18.90
N ALA A 40 -6.82 -8.46 19.59
CA ALA A 40 -7.02 -8.40 21.03
C ALA A 40 -8.49 -8.59 21.41
N VAL A 41 -9.43 -7.99 20.70
CA VAL A 41 -10.88 -8.13 21.00
C VAL A 41 -11.37 -9.56 20.79
N GLU A 42 -10.79 -10.30 19.86
CA GLU A 42 -11.12 -11.73 19.67
C GLU A 42 -10.70 -12.61 20.84
N ARG A 43 -9.61 -12.26 21.51
CA ARG A 43 -9.05 -13.03 22.63
C ARG A 43 -9.69 -12.67 23.96
N ILE A 44 -10.03 -11.40 24.15
CA ILE A 44 -10.48 -10.87 25.44
C ILE A 44 -12.00 -10.91 25.54
N GLY A 45 -12.72 -10.52 24.47
CA GLY A 45 -14.18 -10.45 24.48
C GLY A 45 -14.72 -9.27 25.30
N MET A 46 -16.06 -9.23 25.44
CA MET A 46 -16.76 -8.21 26.22
C MET A 46 -16.71 -8.54 27.73
N PRO A 47 -16.71 -7.54 28.62
CA PRO A 47 -16.87 -6.11 28.30
C PRO A 47 -15.57 -5.35 27.99
N GLU A 48 -14.38 -5.91 28.18
CA GLU A 48 -13.10 -5.22 28.06
C GLU A 48 -12.76 -4.87 26.61
N ALA A 49 -13.28 -5.60 25.62
CA ALA A 49 -13.09 -5.31 24.20
C ALA A 49 -13.50 -3.89 23.81
N GLN A 50 -14.48 -3.29 24.50
CA GLN A 50 -14.89 -1.90 24.26
C GLN A 50 -13.77 -0.88 24.50
N ILE A 51 -12.87 -1.16 25.46
CA ILE A 51 -11.73 -0.28 25.78
C ILE A 51 -10.72 -0.32 24.63
N ILE A 52 -10.42 -1.52 24.14
CA ILE A 52 -9.50 -1.75 23.03
C ILE A 52 -10.01 -1.09 21.73
N LEU A 53 -11.29 -1.27 21.44
CA LEU A 53 -11.93 -0.64 20.27
C LEU A 53 -11.92 0.88 20.38
N SER A 54 -12.16 1.42 21.58
CA SER A 54 -12.10 2.86 21.85
C SER A 54 -10.70 3.41 21.57
N GLN A 55 -9.65 2.77 22.09
CA GLN A 55 -8.26 3.17 21.85
C GLN A 55 -7.94 3.23 20.35
N ALA A 56 -8.26 2.16 19.61
CA ALA A 56 -8.00 2.10 18.17
C ALA A 56 -8.80 3.15 17.39
N ALA A 57 -10.08 3.33 17.74
CA ALA A 57 -10.94 4.32 17.09
C ALA A 57 -10.42 5.75 17.30
N ILE A 58 -9.99 6.08 18.51
CA ILE A 58 -9.41 7.39 18.84
C ILE A 58 -8.11 7.60 18.07
N TYR A 59 -7.23 6.59 18.04
CA TYR A 59 -5.97 6.67 17.29
C TYR A 59 -6.22 6.99 15.81
N VAL A 60 -7.07 6.21 15.15
CA VAL A 60 -7.40 6.38 13.73
C VAL A 60 -8.11 7.72 13.49
N ALA A 61 -8.99 8.14 14.39
CA ALA A 61 -9.70 9.43 14.29
C ALA A 61 -8.74 10.63 14.36
N CYS A 62 -7.72 10.55 15.21
CA CYS A 62 -6.76 11.64 15.42
C CYS A 62 -5.56 11.62 14.46
N ALA A 63 -5.34 10.52 13.75
CA ALA A 63 -4.24 10.40 12.79
C ALA A 63 -4.40 11.38 11.61
N PRO A 64 -3.30 11.86 11.01
CA PRO A 64 -3.36 12.60 9.74
C PRO A 64 -4.02 11.73 8.67
N LYS A 65 -4.68 12.36 7.70
CA LYS A 65 -5.50 11.66 6.70
C LYS A 65 -4.86 11.71 5.33
N SER A 66 -4.90 10.58 4.62
CA SER A 66 -4.60 10.48 3.20
C SER A 66 -5.30 9.28 2.59
N ASN A 67 -5.96 9.48 1.47
CA ASN A 67 -6.53 8.41 0.64
C ASN A 67 -5.63 8.08 -0.58
N ALA A 68 -4.41 8.58 -0.64
CA ALA A 68 -3.53 8.46 -1.80
C ALA A 68 -3.28 6.99 -2.20
N SER A 69 -3.18 6.06 -1.23
CA SER A 69 -3.03 4.63 -1.50
C SER A 69 -4.30 4.03 -2.12
N CYS A 70 -5.47 4.49 -1.70
CA CYS A 70 -6.77 4.08 -2.25
C CYS A 70 -6.92 4.57 -3.70
N GLU A 71 -6.63 5.83 -3.96
CA GLU A 71 -6.63 6.41 -5.30
C GLU A 71 -5.64 5.71 -6.24
N ALA A 72 -4.45 5.37 -5.74
CA ALA A 72 -3.42 4.69 -6.51
C ALA A 72 -3.89 3.33 -7.03
N ILE A 73 -4.49 2.48 -6.19
CA ILE A 73 -4.99 1.17 -6.64
C ILE A 73 -6.17 1.30 -7.58
N PHE A 74 -7.05 2.29 -7.39
CA PHE A 74 -8.15 2.53 -8.32
C PHE A 74 -7.64 3.02 -9.68
N ALA A 75 -6.70 3.95 -9.71
CA ALA A 75 -6.07 4.43 -10.94
C ALA A 75 -5.38 3.28 -11.70
N ALA A 76 -4.56 2.47 -11.01
CA ALA A 76 -3.89 1.33 -11.61
C ALA A 76 -4.90 0.28 -12.13
N THR A 77 -5.95 -0.01 -11.37
CA THR A 77 -6.99 -0.95 -11.78
C THR A 77 -7.74 -0.46 -13.02
N ASN A 78 -8.06 0.82 -13.09
CA ASN A 78 -8.73 1.41 -14.24
C ASN A 78 -7.83 1.38 -15.48
N GLU A 79 -6.53 1.61 -15.31
CA GLU A 79 -5.57 1.52 -16.40
C GLU A 79 -5.48 0.09 -16.95
N VAL A 80 -5.39 -0.92 -16.09
CA VAL A 80 -5.41 -2.33 -16.51
C VAL A 80 -6.71 -2.69 -17.23
N LYS A 81 -7.85 -2.19 -16.78
CA LYS A 81 -9.13 -2.39 -17.49
C LYS A 81 -9.13 -1.76 -18.89
N ARG A 82 -8.46 -0.62 -19.06
CA ARG A 82 -8.35 0.10 -20.33
C ARG A 82 -7.39 -0.57 -21.30
N THR A 83 -6.24 -1.02 -20.82
CA THR A 83 -5.14 -1.54 -21.67
C THR A 83 -5.12 -3.06 -21.81
N GLY A 84 -5.81 -3.78 -20.94
CA GLY A 84 -5.64 -5.22 -20.77
C GLY A 84 -4.31 -5.59 -20.12
N ASN A 85 -3.96 -6.86 -20.17
CA ASN A 85 -2.69 -7.37 -19.65
C ASN A 85 -1.55 -7.05 -20.62
N LEU A 86 -0.78 -6.03 -20.31
CA LEU A 86 0.44 -5.70 -21.04
C LEU A 86 1.61 -6.59 -20.58
N PRO A 87 2.54 -6.95 -21.48
CA PRO A 87 3.69 -7.75 -21.10
C PRO A 87 4.64 -6.96 -20.20
N VAL A 88 5.23 -7.64 -19.21
CA VAL A 88 6.32 -7.08 -18.41
C VAL A 88 7.52 -6.82 -19.32
N PRO A 89 8.25 -5.69 -19.17
CA PRO A 89 9.47 -5.43 -19.95
C PRO A 89 10.44 -6.61 -19.90
N SER A 90 11.06 -6.95 -21.04
CA SER A 90 11.85 -8.18 -21.21
C SER A 90 13.01 -8.29 -20.21
N HIS A 91 13.65 -7.16 -19.86
CA HIS A 91 14.75 -7.13 -18.89
C HIS A 91 14.30 -7.42 -17.45
N LEU A 92 13.01 -7.26 -17.12
CA LEU A 92 12.44 -7.59 -15.81
C LEU A 92 11.86 -9.02 -15.74
N GLN A 93 11.78 -9.71 -16.88
CA GLN A 93 11.27 -11.08 -16.90
C GLN A 93 12.30 -12.05 -16.34
N ASP A 94 11.82 -13.12 -15.69
CA ASP A 94 12.68 -14.12 -15.07
C ASP A 94 13.64 -14.76 -16.10
N ALA A 95 14.93 -14.71 -15.81
CA ALA A 95 16.00 -15.28 -16.64
C ALA A 95 16.51 -16.63 -16.13
N HIS A 96 15.99 -17.17 -15.03
CA HIS A 96 16.53 -18.34 -14.35
C HIS A 96 16.01 -19.68 -14.91
N TYR A 97 15.10 -19.68 -15.88
CA TYR A 97 14.59 -20.92 -16.49
C TYR A 97 15.29 -21.25 -17.81
N LYS A 98 15.27 -22.55 -18.15
CA LYS A 98 15.92 -23.08 -19.35
C LYS A 98 15.24 -22.54 -20.62
N GLY A 99 15.96 -21.75 -21.40
CA GLY A 99 15.45 -21.11 -22.62
C GLY A 99 15.16 -19.60 -22.50
N ALA A 100 15.19 -19.03 -21.30
CA ALA A 100 14.97 -17.59 -21.07
C ALA A 100 15.86 -16.70 -21.94
N ALA A 101 17.16 -17.06 -22.07
CA ALA A 101 18.11 -16.33 -22.90
C ALA A 101 17.74 -16.28 -24.38
N LYS A 102 17.08 -17.32 -24.92
CA LYS A 102 16.60 -17.34 -26.31
C LYS A 102 15.44 -16.39 -26.56
N LEU A 103 14.71 -16.05 -25.50
CA LEU A 103 13.58 -15.11 -25.50
C LEU A 103 14.01 -13.70 -25.13
N GLY A 104 15.29 -13.49 -24.79
CA GLY A 104 15.81 -12.19 -24.39
C GLY A 104 15.39 -11.76 -22.97
N HIS A 105 14.87 -12.70 -22.16
CA HIS A 105 14.44 -12.40 -20.79
C HIS A 105 15.64 -12.06 -19.90
N GLY A 106 15.50 -11.03 -19.08
CA GLY A 106 16.55 -10.54 -18.19
C GLY A 106 17.70 -9.79 -18.86
N THR A 107 17.69 -9.68 -20.20
CA THR A 107 18.77 -9.00 -20.94
C THR A 107 18.73 -7.51 -20.67
N GLY A 108 19.85 -6.95 -20.15
CA GLY A 108 19.93 -5.53 -19.84
C GLY A 108 19.37 -5.15 -18.46
N TYR A 109 18.97 -6.11 -17.62
CA TYR A 109 18.57 -5.83 -16.25
C TYR A 109 19.71 -5.16 -15.46
N LYS A 110 19.37 -4.09 -14.80
CA LYS A 110 20.30 -3.36 -13.91
C LYS A 110 19.92 -3.65 -12.46
N TYR A 111 20.83 -4.24 -11.70
CA TYR A 111 20.58 -4.54 -10.30
C TYR A 111 20.75 -3.28 -9.45
N ALA A 112 19.67 -2.79 -8.87
CA ALA A 112 19.64 -1.49 -8.19
C ALA A 112 20.67 -1.38 -7.05
N HIS A 113 21.00 -2.49 -6.35
CA HIS A 113 21.99 -2.47 -5.26
C HIS A 113 23.44 -2.22 -5.73
N ASP A 114 23.72 -2.33 -7.02
CA ASP A 114 25.04 -2.00 -7.59
C ASP A 114 25.19 -0.49 -7.85
N TYR A 115 24.15 0.30 -7.62
CA TYR A 115 24.10 1.73 -7.90
C TYR A 115 23.99 2.57 -6.61
N PRO A 116 24.41 3.85 -6.63
CA PRO A 116 24.26 4.75 -5.50
C PRO A 116 22.80 4.84 -5.02
N ASN A 117 22.61 4.90 -3.70
CA ASN A 117 21.32 4.94 -3.05
C ASN A 117 20.38 3.76 -3.38
N HIS A 118 20.94 2.66 -3.95
CA HIS A 118 20.17 1.48 -4.39
C HIS A 118 19.07 1.84 -5.39
N TYR A 119 19.32 2.85 -6.20
CA TYR A 119 18.40 3.31 -7.25
C TYR A 119 19.11 3.32 -8.59
N VAL A 120 18.40 2.92 -9.63
CA VAL A 120 18.85 2.97 -11.02
C VAL A 120 17.68 3.33 -11.93
N ASP A 121 17.94 4.26 -12.84
CA ASP A 121 16.97 4.62 -13.86
C ASP A 121 16.87 3.48 -14.89
N GLN A 122 15.73 2.79 -14.87
CA GLN A 122 15.33 1.80 -15.87
C GLN A 122 13.80 1.74 -15.94
N GLN A 123 13.29 1.26 -17.07
CA GLN A 123 11.86 1.11 -17.26
C GLN A 123 11.31 -0.03 -16.41
N TYR A 124 10.32 0.24 -15.58
CA TYR A 124 9.62 -0.76 -14.75
C TYR A 124 8.20 -1.05 -15.26
N LEU A 125 7.56 -0.07 -15.87
CA LEU A 125 6.21 -0.23 -16.41
C LEU A 125 6.25 -0.79 -17.83
N PRO A 126 5.20 -1.49 -18.28
CA PRO A 126 5.04 -1.95 -19.65
C PRO A 126 5.16 -0.82 -20.67
N ASP A 127 5.51 -1.19 -21.90
CA ASP A 127 5.54 -0.26 -23.03
C ASP A 127 4.19 0.44 -23.20
N GLY A 128 4.24 1.75 -23.37
CA GLY A 128 3.06 2.61 -23.43
C GLY A 128 2.57 3.14 -22.09
N LEU A 129 3.15 2.68 -20.98
CA LEU A 129 2.85 3.15 -19.62
C LEU A 129 4.07 3.77 -18.91
N GLU A 130 5.18 3.98 -19.61
CA GLU A 130 6.48 4.37 -19.05
C GLU A 130 6.41 5.61 -18.14
N ASN A 131 5.53 6.55 -18.51
CA ASN A 131 5.35 7.82 -17.79
C ASN A 131 4.12 7.82 -16.87
N SER A 132 3.46 6.68 -16.68
CA SER A 132 2.26 6.60 -15.85
C SER A 132 2.61 6.74 -14.37
N LYS A 133 1.83 7.57 -13.66
CA LYS A 133 1.97 7.77 -12.22
C LYS A 133 0.65 7.40 -11.57
N PHE A 134 0.65 6.38 -10.73
CA PHE A 134 -0.54 5.90 -10.02
C PHE A 134 -0.60 6.41 -8.59
N TYR A 135 0.54 6.59 -7.94
CA TYR A 135 0.62 7.09 -6.57
C TYR A 135 1.13 8.53 -6.55
N VAL A 136 0.34 9.40 -5.93
CA VAL A 136 0.70 10.79 -5.66
C VAL A 136 0.60 10.99 -4.15
N PRO A 137 1.73 11.09 -3.43
CA PRO A 137 1.71 11.25 -1.98
C PRO A 137 1.05 12.55 -1.58
N GLY A 138 0.34 12.53 -0.45
CA GLY A 138 -0.20 13.73 0.19
C GLY A 138 0.87 14.56 0.91
N GLU A 139 0.43 15.67 1.51
CA GLU A 139 1.31 16.60 2.23
C GLU A 139 1.25 16.43 3.75
N LEU A 140 0.51 15.44 4.27
CA LEU A 140 0.29 15.25 5.69
C LEU A 140 1.04 14.04 6.23
N GLY A 141 1.52 14.15 7.46
CA GLY A 141 2.16 13.06 8.18
C GLY A 141 3.36 12.48 7.44
N TYR A 142 3.48 11.16 7.45
CA TYR A 142 4.61 10.45 6.85
C TYR A 142 4.65 10.54 5.31
N GLU A 143 3.53 10.83 4.64
CA GLU A 143 3.54 11.01 3.18
C GLU A 143 4.38 12.21 2.73
N LYS A 144 4.57 13.23 3.59
CA LYS A 144 5.51 14.31 3.32
C LYS A 144 6.95 13.79 3.18
N GLU A 145 7.37 12.88 4.05
CA GLU A 145 8.69 12.24 3.96
C GLU A 145 8.81 11.32 2.73
N ILE A 146 7.72 10.65 2.34
CA ILE A 146 7.67 9.86 1.11
C ILE A 146 7.83 10.77 -0.09
N ALA A 147 7.12 11.89 -0.16
CA ALA A 147 7.22 12.87 -1.24
C ALA A 147 8.63 13.42 -1.37
N GLU A 148 9.27 13.80 -0.26
CA GLU A 148 10.66 14.25 -0.25
C GLU A 148 11.60 13.19 -0.83
N ARG A 149 11.47 11.92 -0.43
CA ARG A 149 12.27 10.81 -0.99
C ARG A 149 12.03 10.59 -2.48
N MET A 150 10.78 10.69 -2.95
CA MET A 150 10.44 10.55 -4.36
C MET A 150 11.01 11.67 -5.23
N HIS A 151 11.32 12.84 -4.67
CA HIS A 151 12.00 13.91 -5.41
C HIS A 151 13.50 13.68 -5.60
N PHE A 152 14.11 12.81 -4.82
CA PHE A 152 15.52 12.41 -4.95
C PHE A 152 15.72 11.20 -5.88
N ILE A 153 14.65 10.62 -6.33
CA ILE A 153 14.60 9.49 -7.25
C ILE A 153 14.10 9.99 -8.59
#